data_311d1d029e3e807d51f5450ed203d2f6
#
_entry.id   311d1d029e3e807d51f5450ed203d2f6
#
_cell.length_a   1.000
_cell.length_b   1.000
_cell.length_c   1.000
_cell.angle_alpha   90.00
_cell.angle_beta   90.00
_cell.angle_gamma   90.00
#
_symmetry.space_group_name_H-M   'P 1'
#
loop_
_entity.id
_entity.type
_entity.pdbx_description
1 polymer ?
#
loop_
_entity_poly.entity_id
_entity_poly.type
_entity_poly.pdbx_seq_one_letter_code
_entity_poly.pdbx_strand_id
1 'polypeptide(L)'
;MGIPDHLTCLLRNLYAGQEATVRTTHGTTDWFQIGKGVCQGCILSPCLFNLYADYIMQNARLDEAQAGIKIARRNINNLRYADDTTLMVESEEELKSLLMKVKEESDKVGLKLNIQKTDHGIWSHHFMVNRWENSGNSE
;
A
#
# COMPACT_ATOMS: atom_id res chain seq x y z
N MET A 1 5.17 -7.17 -13.59
CA MET A 1 5.06 -5.69 -13.64
C MET A 1 5.71 -5.07 -14.90
N GLY A 2 6.45 -5.80 -15.73
CA GLY A 2 7.06 -5.28 -16.97
C GLY A 2 8.09 -4.17 -16.77
N ILE A 3 8.66 -4.02 -15.57
CA ILE A 3 9.72 -3.05 -15.30
C ILE A 3 11.02 -3.60 -15.90
N PRO A 4 11.74 -2.81 -16.75
CA PRO A 4 13.01 -3.24 -17.32
C PRO A 4 14.06 -3.58 -16.27
N ASP A 5 14.86 -4.61 -16.50
CA ASP A 5 15.84 -5.12 -15.54
C ASP A 5 16.89 -4.08 -15.15
N HIS A 6 17.30 -3.23 -16.09
CA HIS A 6 18.27 -2.16 -15.79
C HIS A 6 17.73 -1.14 -14.78
N LEU A 7 16.42 -0.80 -14.83
CA LEU A 7 15.80 0.09 -13.86
C LEU A 7 15.68 -0.59 -12.49
N THR A 8 15.35 -1.88 -12.49
CA THR A 8 15.30 -2.67 -11.24
C THR A 8 16.69 -2.74 -10.59
N CYS A 9 17.73 -2.91 -11.40
CA CYS A 9 19.12 -2.90 -10.91
C CYS A 9 19.52 -1.54 -10.33
N LEU A 10 19.19 -0.45 -11.03
CA LEU A 10 19.46 0.92 -10.53
C LEU A 10 18.76 1.20 -9.22
N LEU A 11 17.47 0.84 -9.10
CA LEU A 11 16.71 1.01 -7.86
C LEU A 11 17.31 0.18 -6.73
N ARG A 12 17.69 -1.07 -6.99
CA ARG A 12 18.34 -1.92 -6.00
C ARG A 12 19.64 -1.30 -5.49
N ASN A 13 20.46 -0.77 -6.38
CA ASN A 13 21.71 -0.10 -6.00
C ASN A 13 21.45 1.19 -5.24
N LEU A 14 20.41 1.95 -5.59
CA LEU A 14 20.02 3.17 -4.90
C LEU A 14 19.61 2.91 -3.44
N TYR A 15 18.91 1.80 -3.20
CA TYR A 15 18.42 1.44 -1.86
C TYR A 15 19.34 0.46 -1.10
N ALA A 16 20.41 -0.04 -1.72
CA ALA A 16 21.35 -0.93 -1.06
C ALA A 16 22.23 -0.18 -0.07
N GLY A 17 22.33 -0.70 1.15
CA GLY A 17 23.23 -0.17 2.18
C GLY A 17 22.89 1.23 2.67
N GLN A 18 21.63 1.64 2.56
CA GLN A 18 21.20 2.93 3.10
C GLN A 18 21.25 2.92 4.63
N GLU A 19 21.80 3.99 5.19
CA GLU A 19 21.88 4.22 6.63
C GLU A 19 21.18 5.53 6.99
N ALA A 20 20.67 5.59 8.19
CA ALA A 20 20.02 6.78 8.72
C ALA A 20 20.50 7.08 10.15
N THR A 21 20.32 8.32 10.55
CA THR A 21 20.46 8.79 11.91
C THR A 21 19.32 9.73 12.23
N VAL A 22 18.88 9.75 13.46
CA VAL A 22 17.77 10.60 13.93
C VAL A 22 18.30 11.68 14.85
N ARG A 23 17.95 12.91 14.55
CA ARG A 23 18.26 14.04 15.41
C ARG A 23 17.14 14.24 16.42
N THR A 24 17.44 14.11 17.68
CA THR A 24 16.54 14.33 18.81
C THR A 24 16.93 15.57 19.60
N THR A 25 16.09 15.97 20.55
CA THR A 25 16.40 17.06 21.50
C THR A 25 17.59 16.74 22.40
N HIS A 26 17.94 15.45 22.55
CA HIS A 26 19.04 14.98 23.41
C HIS A 26 20.31 14.66 22.64
N GLY A 27 20.33 14.84 21.32
CA GLY A 27 21.48 14.55 20.47
C GLY A 27 21.10 13.79 19.21
N THR A 28 22.10 13.23 18.55
CA THR A 28 21.92 12.43 17.34
C THR A 28 22.16 10.97 17.68
N THR A 29 21.33 10.07 17.17
CA THR A 29 21.51 8.62 17.34
C THR A 29 22.75 8.14 16.58
N ASP A 30 23.22 6.93 16.90
CA ASP A 30 24.15 6.22 16.05
C ASP A 30 23.53 5.90 14.69
N TRP A 31 24.37 5.67 13.69
CA TRP A 31 23.94 5.27 12.36
C TRP A 31 23.35 3.86 12.42
N PHE A 32 22.18 3.69 11.81
CA PHE A 32 21.55 2.39 11.69
C PHE A 32 21.14 2.12 10.23
N GLN A 33 21.17 0.86 9.83
CA GLN A 33 20.81 0.47 8.48
C GLN A 33 19.30 0.45 8.26
N ILE A 34 18.89 0.97 7.10
CA ILE A 34 17.50 0.94 6.66
C ILE A 34 17.28 -0.35 5.85
N GLY A 35 16.55 -1.31 6.43
CA GLY A 35 16.28 -2.59 5.79
C GLY A 35 15.07 -2.61 4.87
N LYS A 36 14.12 -1.69 5.05
CA LYS A 36 12.82 -1.66 4.34
C LYS A 36 12.30 -0.24 4.21
N GLY A 37 11.44 -0.03 3.21
CA GLY A 37 10.73 1.21 3.00
C GLY A 37 11.30 2.07 1.89
N VAL A 38 10.71 3.24 1.71
CA VAL A 38 11.14 4.26 0.75
C VAL A 38 11.45 5.55 1.50
N CYS A 39 12.41 6.31 1.01
CA CYS A 39 12.83 7.57 1.66
C CYS A 39 11.70 8.59 1.62
N GLN A 40 11.30 9.10 2.77
CA GLN A 40 10.35 10.20 2.85
C GLN A 40 10.95 11.45 2.19
N GLY A 41 10.16 12.12 1.35
CA GLY A 41 10.61 13.30 0.60
C GLY A 41 11.40 13.01 -0.68
N CYS A 42 11.73 11.74 -0.99
CA CYS A 42 12.33 11.39 -2.27
C CYS A 42 11.28 11.44 -3.41
N ILE A 43 11.64 12.01 -4.54
CA ILE A 43 10.77 12.15 -5.71
C ILE A 43 10.30 10.79 -6.28
N LEU A 44 11.07 9.71 -6.08
CA LEU A 44 10.75 8.36 -6.53
C LEU A 44 9.79 7.63 -5.59
N SER A 45 9.70 8.03 -4.33
CA SER A 45 8.96 7.30 -3.31
C SER A 45 7.47 7.15 -3.61
N PRO A 46 6.74 8.18 -4.08
CA PRO A 46 5.34 8.02 -4.47
C PRO A 46 5.14 7.03 -5.62
N CYS A 47 6.03 7.06 -6.62
CA CYS A 47 5.96 6.14 -7.75
C CYS A 47 6.22 4.69 -7.33
N LEU A 48 7.22 4.46 -6.47
CA LEU A 48 7.54 3.14 -5.95
C LEU A 48 6.42 2.60 -5.05
N PHE A 49 5.84 3.45 -4.22
CA PHE A 49 4.69 3.07 -3.40
C PHE A 49 3.48 2.69 -4.26
N ASN A 50 3.17 3.47 -5.29
CA ASN A 50 2.08 3.15 -6.22
C ASN A 50 2.30 1.82 -6.94
N LEU A 51 3.52 1.52 -7.42
CA LEU A 51 3.85 0.22 -8.00
C LEU A 51 3.66 -0.93 -7.01
N TYR A 52 4.00 -0.69 -5.75
CA TYR A 52 3.85 -1.66 -4.69
C TYR A 52 2.37 -1.93 -4.36
N ALA A 53 1.58 -0.88 -4.26
CA ALA A 53 0.13 -0.97 -4.09
C ALA A 53 -0.54 -1.69 -5.27
N ASP A 54 -0.11 -1.40 -6.51
CA ASP A 54 -0.57 -2.10 -7.71
C ASP A 54 -0.28 -3.61 -7.63
N TYR A 55 0.91 -3.97 -7.22
CA TYR A 55 1.29 -5.38 -7.05
C TYR A 55 0.37 -6.10 -6.07
N ILE A 56 0.08 -5.49 -4.91
CA ILE A 56 -0.84 -6.05 -3.91
C ILE A 56 -2.23 -6.25 -4.51
N MET A 57 -2.77 -5.23 -5.18
CA MET A 57 -4.11 -5.27 -5.75
C MET A 57 -4.25 -6.32 -6.86
N GLN A 58 -3.23 -6.45 -7.73
CA GLN A 58 -3.19 -7.49 -8.77
C GLN A 58 -3.16 -8.90 -8.15
N ASN A 59 -2.33 -9.12 -7.12
CA ASN A 59 -2.24 -10.42 -6.44
C ASN A 59 -3.50 -10.76 -5.64
N ALA A 60 -4.17 -9.76 -5.09
CA ALA A 60 -5.47 -9.94 -4.46
C ALA A 60 -6.59 -10.27 -5.47
N ARG A 61 -6.27 -10.29 -6.78
CA ARG A 61 -7.19 -10.59 -7.91
C ARG A 61 -8.44 -9.73 -7.90
N LEU A 62 -8.27 -8.46 -7.54
CA LEU A 62 -9.39 -7.52 -7.55
C LEU A 62 -9.94 -7.30 -8.96
N ASP A 63 -9.07 -7.39 -9.98
CA ASP A 63 -9.48 -7.22 -11.39
C ASP A 63 -10.33 -8.39 -11.90
N GLU A 64 -10.17 -9.60 -11.34
CA GLU A 64 -10.95 -10.79 -11.67
C GLU A 64 -12.25 -10.89 -10.86
N ALA A 65 -12.35 -10.18 -9.75
CA ALA A 65 -13.57 -10.16 -8.95
C ALA A 65 -14.67 -9.43 -9.71
N GLN A 66 -15.84 -10.05 -9.81
CA GLN A 66 -17.04 -9.36 -10.33
C GLN A 66 -17.54 -8.27 -9.36
N ALA A 67 -16.88 -8.16 -8.20
CA ALA A 67 -17.12 -7.15 -7.21
C ALA A 67 -16.74 -5.75 -7.72
N GLY A 68 -17.55 -4.75 -7.38
CA GLY A 68 -17.32 -3.36 -7.76
C GLY A 68 -18.57 -2.68 -8.29
N ILE A 69 -18.47 -1.39 -8.48
CA ILE A 69 -19.56 -0.55 -8.96
C ILE A 69 -19.39 -0.31 -10.47
N LYS A 70 -20.45 -0.51 -11.24
CA LYS A 70 -20.45 -0.24 -12.68
C LYS A 70 -20.65 1.24 -12.95
N ILE A 71 -19.60 1.94 -13.40
CA ILE A 71 -19.68 3.32 -13.85
C ILE A 71 -19.30 3.37 -15.34
N ALA A 72 -20.20 3.89 -16.17
CA ALA A 72 -19.99 4.04 -17.63
C ALA A 72 -19.47 2.75 -18.30
N ARG A 73 -20.07 1.59 -17.98
CA ARG A 73 -19.72 0.24 -18.47
C ARG A 73 -18.34 -0.28 -17.99
N ARG A 74 -17.69 0.41 -17.06
CA ARG A 74 -16.46 -0.06 -16.42
C ARG A 74 -16.78 -0.50 -15.02
N ASN A 75 -16.21 -1.62 -14.60
CA ASN A 75 -16.28 -2.05 -13.21
C ASN A 75 -15.17 -1.38 -12.43
N ILE A 76 -15.52 -0.61 -11.39
CA ILE A 76 -14.59 0.07 -10.50
C ILE A 76 -14.75 -0.55 -9.12
N ASN A 77 -13.73 -1.21 -8.64
CA ASN A 77 -13.72 -1.90 -7.34
C ASN A 77 -12.73 -1.28 -6.34
N ASN A 78 -11.84 -0.42 -6.79
CA ASN A 78 -10.94 0.31 -5.91
C ASN A 78 -10.59 1.69 -6.48
N LEU A 79 -10.35 2.64 -5.57
CA LEU A 79 -9.75 3.95 -5.87
C LEU A 79 -8.57 4.14 -4.92
N ARG A 80 -7.47 4.71 -5.43
CA ARG A 80 -6.25 4.91 -4.66
C ARG A 80 -5.77 6.34 -4.77
N TYR A 81 -5.36 6.89 -3.63
CA TYR A 81 -4.71 8.18 -3.56
C TYR A 81 -3.59 8.11 -2.50
N ALA A 82 -2.35 8.12 -2.95
CA ALA A 82 -1.17 7.92 -2.10
C ALA A 82 -1.30 6.62 -1.26
N ASP A 83 -1.35 6.75 0.06
CA ASP A 83 -1.50 5.64 1.02
C ASP A 83 -2.97 5.31 1.33
N ASP A 84 -3.91 6.09 0.86
CA ASP A 84 -5.34 5.82 1.05
C ASP A 84 -5.88 4.95 -0.10
N THR A 85 -6.62 3.92 0.27
CA THR A 85 -7.30 3.03 -0.68
C THR A 85 -8.76 2.87 -0.30
N THR A 86 -9.65 3.11 -1.25
CA THR A 86 -11.08 2.90 -1.09
C THR A 86 -11.48 1.67 -1.88
N LEU A 87 -12.07 0.68 -1.24
CA LEU A 87 -12.68 -0.49 -1.89
C LEU A 87 -14.17 -0.22 -2.12
N MET A 88 -14.65 -0.59 -3.29
CA MET A 88 -16.04 -0.39 -3.73
C MET A 88 -16.67 -1.74 -4.05
N VAL A 89 -17.80 -2.04 -3.45
CA VAL A 89 -18.53 -3.30 -3.63
C VAL A 89 -20.03 -3.08 -3.47
N GLU A 90 -20.82 -4.05 -3.92
CA GLU A 90 -22.28 -4.00 -3.81
C GLU A 90 -22.81 -4.67 -2.52
N SER A 91 -21.98 -5.50 -1.82
CA SER A 91 -22.37 -6.19 -0.59
C SER A 91 -21.30 -6.17 0.48
N GLU A 92 -21.72 -6.32 1.74
CA GLU A 92 -20.82 -6.38 2.89
C GLU A 92 -19.96 -7.67 2.88
N GLU A 93 -20.50 -8.77 2.42
CA GLU A 93 -19.79 -10.05 2.30
C GLU A 93 -18.65 -9.95 1.29
N GLU A 94 -18.92 -9.30 0.15
CA GLU A 94 -17.86 -9.03 -0.84
C GLU A 94 -16.79 -8.12 -0.28
N LEU A 95 -17.17 -7.08 0.48
CA LEU A 95 -16.23 -6.17 1.12
C LEU A 95 -15.30 -6.93 2.07
N LYS A 96 -15.84 -7.76 2.93
CA LYS A 96 -15.07 -8.60 3.86
C LYS A 96 -14.10 -9.52 3.11
N SER A 97 -14.60 -10.17 2.06
CA SER A 97 -13.77 -11.08 1.24
C SER A 97 -12.61 -10.34 0.57
N LEU A 98 -12.87 -9.18 -0.05
CA LEU A 98 -11.84 -8.37 -0.69
C LEU A 98 -10.82 -7.84 0.33
N LEU A 99 -11.31 -7.34 1.46
CA LEU A 99 -10.45 -6.83 2.52
C LEU A 99 -9.50 -7.90 3.07
N MET A 100 -10.01 -9.12 3.27
CA MET A 100 -9.17 -10.23 3.72
C MET A 100 -8.08 -10.57 2.70
N LYS A 101 -8.39 -10.61 1.41
CA LYS A 101 -7.41 -10.84 0.35
C LYS A 101 -6.35 -9.73 0.30
N VAL A 102 -6.78 -8.47 0.32
CA VAL A 102 -5.85 -7.33 0.32
C VAL A 102 -4.95 -7.37 1.56
N LYS A 103 -5.52 -7.67 2.73
CA LYS A 103 -4.75 -7.82 3.97
C LYS A 103 -3.72 -8.93 3.86
N GLU A 104 -4.10 -10.11 3.38
CA GLU A 104 -3.19 -11.25 3.21
C GLU A 104 -2.03 -10.91 2.27
N GLU A 105 -2.31 -10.30 1.12
CA GLU A 105 -1.27 -9.92 0.16
C GLU A 105 -0.37 -8.79 0.69
N SER A 106 -0.94 -7.86 1.44
CA SER A 106 -0.18 -6.78 2.07
C SER A 106 0.74 -7.28 3.18
N ASP A 107 0.27 -8.21 4.01
CA ASP A 107 1.08 -8.82 5.08
C ASP A 107 2.28 -9.58 4.49
N LYS A 108 2.12 -10.29 3.34
CA LYS A 108 3.21 -10.97 2.64
C LYS A 108 4.35 -10.04 2.24
N VAL A 109 4.04 -8.81 1.93
CA VAL A 109 5.01 -7.80 1.47
C VAL A 109 5.43 -6.82 2.59
N GLY A 110 4.94 -7.02 3.82
CA GLY A 110 5.33 -6.24 4.98
C GLY A 110 4.64 -4.88 5.12
N LEU A 111 3.53 -4.67 4.40
CA LEU A 111 2.62 -3.55 4.66
C LEU A 111 1.49 -3.99 5.58
N LYS A 112 1.17 -3.18 6.57
CA LYS A 112 0.03 -3.43 7.46
C LYS A 112 -1.11 -2.46 7.16
N LEU A 113 -2.33 -2.99 7.13
CA LEU A 113 -3.53 -2.15 7.09
C LEU A 113 -3.75 -1.51 8.45
N ASN A 114 -3.94 -0.19 8.46
CA ASN A 114 -4.29 0.52 9.68
C ASN A 114 -5.79 0.38 9.97
N ILE A 115 -6.14 -0.60 10.79
CA ILE A 115 -7.53 -0.90 11.15
C ILE A 115 -8.18 0.26 11.91
N GLN A 116 -7.43 1.05 12.67
CA GLN A 116 -7.97 2.17 13.45
C GLN A 116 -8.38 3.36 12.57
N LYS A 117 -7.79 3.47 11.39
CA LYS A 117 -8.10 4.52 10.40
C LYS A 117 -8.97 3.99 9.26
N THR A 118 -9.49 2.78 9.41
CA THR A 118 -10.41 2.19 8.46
C THR A 118 -11.81 2.69 8.81
N ASP A 119 -12.38 3.52 7.95
CA ASP A 119 -13.72 4.07 8.13
C ASP A 119 -14.74 3.21 7.38
N HIS A 120 -15.75 2.73 8.10
CA HIS A 120 -16.86 1.97 7.52
C HIS A 120 -18.00 2.94 7.16
N GLY A 121 -17.77 3.78 6.16
CA GLY A 121 -18.80 4.67 5.64
C GLY A 121 -19.90 3.89 4.90
N ILE A 122 -21.06 3.71 5.53
CA ILE A 122 -22.25 3.17 4.87
C ILE A 122 -22.93 4.31 4.10
N TRP A 123 -22.52 4.52 2.88
CA TRP A 123 -23.34 5.20 1.88
C TRP A 123 -23.93 4.10 0.99
N SER A 124 -25.04 4.30 0.33
CA SER A 124 -25.85 3.34 -0.43
C SER A 124 -25.08 2.36 -1.38
N HIS A 125 -23.78 2.48 -1.46
CA HIS A 125 -22.79 1.58 -2.04
C HIS A 125 -21.59 1.57 -1.08
N HIS A 126 -21.27 0.42 -0.51
CA HIS A 126 -20.31 0.25 0.59
C HIS A 126 -18.90 0.73 0.23
N PHE A 127 -18.41 1.72 0.97
CA PHE A 127 -17.05 2.23 0.84
C PHE A 127 -16.25 1.87 2.08
N MET A 128 -15.02 1.42 1.89
CA MET A 128 -14.04 1.27 2.94
C MET A 128 -12.77 2.01 2.54
N VAL A 129 -12.31 2.91 3.39
CA VAL A 129 -11.02 3.59 3.21
C VAL A 129 -9.99 2.90 4.09
N ASN A 130 -8.95 2.37 3.47
CA ASN A 130 -7.82 1.77 4.17
C ASN A 130 -6.59 2.66 3.99
N ARG A 131 -5.90 2.92 5.08
CA ARG A 131 -4.59 3.56 5.05
C ARG A 131 -3.51 2.53 5.34
N TRP A 132 -2.47 2.54 4.52
CA TRP A 132 -1.32 1.67 4.66
C TRP A 132 -0.30 2.28 5.64
N GLU A 133 0.24 1.46 6.51
CA GLU A 133 1.36 1.83 7.38
C GLU A 133 2.53 0.86 7.18
N ASN A 134 3.73 1.41 7.12
CA ASN A 134 4.93 0.58 7.20
C ASN A 134 4.98 -0.09 8.58
N SER A 135 5.19 -1.39 8.59
CA SER A 135 5.48 -2.14 9.83
C SER A 135 6.90 -1.87 10.32
N GLY A 136 7.27 -0.59 10.39
CA GLY A 136 8.49 -0.15 11.05
C GLY A 136 8.23 -0.16 12.54
N ASN A 137 8.92 -1.05 13.24
CA ASN A 137 9.05 -1.25 14.66
C ASN A 137 8.37 -0.20 15.55
N SER A 138 7.27 -0.62 16.15
CA SER A 138 6.91 -0.13 17.48
C SER A 138 7.64 -1.02 18.49
N GLU A 139 8.81 -0.63 18.92
CA GLU A 139 9.41 -0.91 20.20
C GLU A 139 9.64 0.41 20.93
#